data_dfb371d8a1d46a51459615e1d3bd72c8
#
_entry.id   dfb371d8a1d46a51459615e1d3bd72c8
#
_cell.length_a   1.000
_cell.length_b   1.000
_cell.length_c   1.000
_cell.angle_alpha   90.00
_cell.angle_beta   90.00
_cell.angle_gamma   90.00
#
_symmetry.space_group_name_H-M   'P 1'
#
loop_
_entity.id
_entity.type
_entity.pdbx_description
1 polymer ?
#
loop_
_entity_poly.entity_id
_entity_poly.type
_entity_poly.pdbx_seq_one_letter_code
_entity_poly.pdbx_strand_id
1 'polypeptide(L)'
;NFQNSLGSAEEKLPTFSKSWQWKELDIFREWCLPDVSNEEFQETFNALVVSIDQIPKAFMHRDFHCRNLLLCSSNELGVIDFQGAMFGPVTYDLVSLLRDCYVENEEDWISREVASFQQKLISAGLAFAKVETEEFMRWFDLAGLQRHLKCIGIFNRLKIRDNKPDYMN
;
A
#
# COMPACT_ATOMS: atom_id res chain seq x y z
N ASN A 1 15.76 -15.87 14.07
CA ASN A 1 14.58 -15.67 14.95
C ASN A 1 13.73 -14.47 14.53
N PHE A 2 13.32 -14.50 13.24
CA PHE A 2 12.51 -13.45 12.61
C PHE A 2 11.13 -13.27 13.29
N GLN A 3 10.54 -14.37 13.80
CA GLN A 3 9.24 -14.33 14.51
C GLN A 3 9.30 -13.60 15.87
N ASN A 4 10.43 -13.64 16.58
CA ASN A 4 10.57 -12.93 17.85
C ASN A 4 10.81 -11.42 17.69
N SER A 5 11.29 -10.99 16.52
CA SER A 5 11.44 -9.56 16.22
C SER A 5 10.13 -8.92 15.72
N LEU A 6 9.21 -9.72 15.14
CA LEU A 6 7.89 -9.23 14.72
C LEU A 6 7.00 -8.89 15.92
N GLY A 7 6.93 -9.73 16.95
CA GLY A 7 6.11 -9.46 18.15
C GLY A 7 6.50 -8.19 18.89
N SER A 8 7.82 -7.85 18.93
CA SER A 8 8.29 -6.61 19.55
C SER A 8 8.10 -5.35 18.69
N ALA A 9 7.88 -5.52 17.38
CA ALA A 9 7.61 -4.43 16.45
C ALA A 9 6.10 -4.08 16.40
N GLU A 10 5.21 -5.08 16.54
CA GLU A 10 3.76 -4.87 16.61
C GLU A 10 3.35 -3.91 17.74
N GLU A 11 4.01 -4.00 18.89
CA GLU A 11 3.72 -3.14 20.05
C GLU A 11 4.19 -1.68 19.85
N LYS A 12 5.01 -1.39 18.85
CA LYS A 12 5.65 -0.08 18.68
C LYS A 12 5.19 0.67 17.43
N LEU A 13 4.60 -0.01 16.45
CA LEU A 13 4.14 0.61 15.21
C LEU A 13 2.65 0.95 15.29
N PRO A 14 2.25 2.13 14.78
CA PRO A 14 0.83 2.44 14.63
C PRO A 14 0.18 1.47 13.64
N THR A 15 -1.09 1.13 13.90
CA THR A 15 -1.85 0.25 13.00
C THR A 15 -2.52 1.04 11.90
N PHE A 16 -2.46 0.53 10.67
CA PHE A 16 -3.23 1.02 9.52
C PHE A 16 -4.70 0.62 9.68
N SER A 17 -5.37 1.31 10.60
CA SER A 17 -6.76 1.09 11.00
C SER A 17 -7.74 1.67 9.97
N LYS A 18 -9.04 1.31 10.08
CA LYS A 18 -10.12 1.92 9.28
C LYS A 18 -10.08 3.45 9.36
N SER A 19 -9.85 4.02 10.55
CA SER A 19 -9.78 5.48 10.71
C SER A 19 -8.59 6.07 9.96
N TRP A 20 -7.47 5.33 9.85
CA TRP A 20 -6.33 5.77 9.06
C TRP A 20 -6.59 5.67 7.55
N GLN A 21 -7.23 4.58 7.12
CA GLN A 21 -7.64 4.41 5.72
C GLN A 21 -8.56 5.54 5.27
N TRP A 22 -9.55 5.92 6.11
CA TRP A 22 -10.42 7.06 5.84
C TRP A 22 -9.67 8.38 5.72
N LYS A 23 -8.72 8.66 6.62
CA LYS A 23 -7.87 9.87 6.51
C LYS A 23 -7.11 9.95 5.19
N GLU A 24 -6.64 8.83 4.67
CA GLU A 24 -5.96 8.80 3.38
C GLU A 24 -6.92 8.92 2.19
N LEU A 25 -8.10 8.30 2.26
CA LEU A 25 -9.14 8.42 1.24
C LEU A 25 -9.74 9.84 1.20
N ASP A 26 -9.86 10.52 2.34
CA ASP A 26 -10.32 11.90 2.40
C ASP A 26 -9.44 12.86 1.59
N ILE A 27 -8.15 12.56 1.45
CA ILE A 27 -7.26 13.36 0.57
C ILE A 27 -7.77 13.28 -0.88
N PHE A 28 -8.17 12.09 -1.34
CA PHE A 28 -8.75 11.93 -2.67
C PHE A 28 -10.09 12.68 -2.80
N ARG A 29 -10.98 12.54 -1.83
CA ARG A 29 -12.26 13.24 -1.82
C ARG A 29 -12.05 14.76 -1.91
N GLU A 30 -11.24 15.33 -1.02
CA GLU A 30 -11.02 16.77 -0.93
C GLU A 30 -10.41 17.38 -2.21
N TRP A 31 -9.51 16.66 -2.87
CA TRP A 31 -8.75 17.21 -4.00
C TRP A 31 -9.23 16.76 -5.37
N CYS A 32 -10.07 15.72 -5.45
CA CYS A 32 -10.57 15.18 -6.72
C CYS A 32 -12.10 15.24 -6.82
N LEU A 33 -12.82 15.24 -5.70
CA LEU A 33 -14.28 15.16 -5.63
C LEU A 33 -14.85 16.19 -4.64
N PRO A 34 -14.53 17.50 -4.78
CA PRO A 34 -14.88 18.52 -3.77
C PRO A 34 -16.39 18.69 -3.57
N ASP A 35 -17.20 18.34 -4.58
CA ASP A 35 -18.66 18.48 -4.55
C ASP A 35 -19.37 17.23 -3.97
N VAL A 36 -18.64 16.14 -3.68
CA VAL A 36 -19.19 14.92 -3.10
C VAL A 36 -19.23 15.04 -1.58
N SER A 37 -20.39 14.83 -0.99
CA SER A 37 -20.56 14.87 0.47
C SER A 37 -19.77 13.75 1.15
N ASN A 38 -19.43 13.96 2.44
CA ASN A 38 -18.70 12.95 3.19
C ASN A 38 -19.53 11.65 3.36
N GLU A 39 -20.84 11.78 3.54
CA GLU A 39 -21.75 10.64 3.65
C GLU A 39 -21.75 9.80 2.38
N GLU A 40 -21.97 10.41 1.22
CA GLU A 40 -21.99 9.72 -0.08
C GLU A 40 -20.63 9.06 -0.39
N PHE A 41 -19.54 9.73 -0.07
CA PHE A 41 -18.20 9.19 -0.21
C PHE A 41 -17.98 7.98 0.70
N GLN A 42 -18.39 8.06 1.96
CA GLN A 42 -18.27 6.95 2.89
C GLN A 42 -19.14 5.77 2.50
N GLU A 43 -20.38 5.98 2.07
CA GLU A 43 -21.24 4.91 1.54
C GLU A 43 -20.57 4.18 0.37
N THR A 44 -19.98 4.92 -0.57
CA THR A 44 -19.30 4.36 -1.74
C THR A 44 -18.09 3.52 -1.36
N PHE A 45 -17.24 3.98 -0.44
CA PHE A 45 -15.95 3.35 -0.16
C PHE A 45 -15.95 2.47 1.11
N ASN A 46 -17.06 2.36 1.84
CA ASN A 46 -17.11 1.57 3.07
C ASN A 46 -16.74 0.08 2.84
N ALA A 47 -17.22 -0.52 1.75
CA ALA A 47 -16.93 -1.90 1.43
C ALA A 47 -15.42 -2.11 1.20
N LEU A 48 -14.73 -1.16 0.56
CA LEU A 48 -13.28 -1.18 0.36
C LEU A 48 -12.55 -1.15 1.71
N VAL A 49 -12.87 -0.19 2.57
CA VAL A 49 -12.23 -0.03 3.89
C VAL A 49 -12.46 -1.26 4.77
N VAL A 50 -13.67 -1.82 4.78
CA VAL A 50 -13.98 -3.03 5.53
C VAL A 50 -13.19 -4.22 5.01
N SER A 51 -13.09 -4.38 3.68
CA SER A 51 -12.35 -5.49 3.07
C SER A 51 -10.85 -5.41 3.34
N ILE A 52 -10.26 -4.22 3.24
CA ILE A 52 -8.83 -4.01 3.53
C ILE A 52 -8.52 -4.27 5.01
N ASP A 53 -9.41 -3.91 5.92
CA ASP A 53 -9.19 -4.13 7.35
C ASP A 53 -9.12 -5.61 7.74
N GLN A 54 -9.69 -6.49 6.91
CA GLN A 54 -9.65 -7.95 7.08
C GLN A 54 -8.39 -8.60 6.51
N ILE A 55 -7.63 -7.91 5.66
CA ILE A 55 -6.37 -8.42 5.12
C ILE A 55 -5.38 -8.65 6.28
N PRO A 56 -4.68 -9.80 6.32
CA PRO A 56 -3.64 -10.04 7.31
C PRO A 56 -2.61 -8.91 7.35
N LYS A 57 -2.24 -8.51 8.55
CA LYS A 57 -1.36 -7.35 8.76
C LYS A 57 0.08 -7.80 9.01
N ALA A 58 1.02 -7.02 8.49
CA ALA A 58 2.46 -7.18 8.68
C ALA A 58 3.12 -5.81 8.81
N PHE A 59 4.44 -5.79 8.99
CA PHE A 59 5.21 -4.56 8.83
C PHE A 59 4.94 -3.99 7.43
N MET A 60 4.63 -2.72 7.37
CA MET A 60 4.33 -1.96 6.17
C MET A 60 5.17 -0.68 6.17
N HIS A 61 6.04 -0.54 5.19
CA HIS A 61 6.86 0.66 4.99
C HIS A 61 6.00 1.87 4.59
N ARG A 62 4.89 1.62 3.87
CA ARG A 62 3.90 2.58 3.39
C ARG A 62 4.28 3.36 2.12
N ASP A 63 5.53 3.75 2.00
CA ASP A 63 6.04 4.47 0.84
C ASP A 63 7.16 3.66 0.14
N PHE A 64 6.90 2.33 -0.07
CA PHE A 64 7.81 1.37 -0.68
C PHE A 64 7.70 1.41 -2.20
N HIS A 65 8.31 2.41 -2.82
CA HIS A 65 8.30 2.65 -4.27
C HIS A 65 9.71 2.95 -4.79
N CYS A 66 9.90 2.96 -6.12
CA CYS A 66 11.22 3.03 -6.75
C CYS A 66 12.07 4.24 -6.29
N ARG A 67 11.44 5.38 -5.97
CA ARG A 67 12.18 6.59 -5.53
C ARG A 67 12.74 6.49 -4.11
N ASN A 68 12.28 5.53 -3.31
CA ASN A 68 12.78 5.26 -1.96
C ASN A 68 13.70 4.04 -1.91
N LEU A 69 14.08 3.52 -3.07
CA LEU A 69 15.05 2.44 -3.23
C LEU A 69 16.33 2.98 -3.83
N LEU A 70 17.45 2.76 -3.16
CA LEU A 70 18.76 3.22 -3.58
C LEU A 70 19.66 2.03 -3.92
N LEU A 71 20.27 2.06 -5.09
CA LEU A 71 21.34 1.11 -5.41
C LEU A 71 22.64 1.63 -4.81
N CYS A 72 23.15 0.95 -3.80
CA CYS A 72 24.41 1.28 -3.14
C CYS A 72 25.61 0.82 -3.98
N SER A 73 26.80 1.39 -3.72
CA SER A 73 28.05 1.04 -4.41
C SER A 73 28.46 -0.43 -4.24
N SER A 74 27.96 -1.10 -3.19
CA SER A 74 28.12 -2.54 -2.94
C SER A 74 27.17 -3.42 -3.76
N ASN A 75 26.39 -2.85 -4.67
CA ASN A 75 25.29 -3.52 -5.38
C ASN A 75 24.15 -4.04 -4.47
N GLU A 76 24.06 -3.49 -3.27
CA GLU A 76 22.98 -3.74 -2.31
C GLU A 76 21.89 -2.69 -2.44
N LEU A 77 20.66 -3.08 -2.13
CA LEU A 77 19.53 -2.14 -2.09
C LEU A 77 19.44 -1.48 -0.71
N GLY A 78 19.55 -0.16 -0.69
CA GLY A 78 19.17 0.66 0.46
C GLY A 78 17.71 1.06 0.38
N VAL A 79 17.01 1.01 1.53
CA VAL A 79 15.62 1.47 1.66
C VAL A 79 15.60 2.67 2.58
N ILE A 80 15.01 3.77 2.14
CA ILE A 80 14.92 5.03 2.89
C ILE A 80 13.45 5.42 3.12
N ASP A 81 13.22 6.44 3.94
CA ASP A 81 11.89 7.04 4.19
C ASP A 81 10.92 6.12 4.95
N PHE A 82 11.45 5.33 5.90
CA PHE A 82 10.69 4.34 6.68
C PHE A 82 10.03 4.90 7.97
N GLN A 83 10.21 6.20 8.29
CA GLN A 83 9.65 6.82 9.49
C GLN A 83 8.11 6.85 9.52
N GLY A 84 7.48 6.67 8.34
CA GLY A 84 6.04 6.51 8.20
C GLY A 84 5.52 5.09 8.35
N ALA A 85 6.38 4.13 8.72
CA ALA A 85 6.03 2.72 8.80
C ALA A 85 4.89 2.44 9.77
N MET A 86 4.08 1.44 9.44
CA MET A 86 2.91 1.02 10.19
C MET A 86 2.79 -0.51 10.21
N PHE A 87 1.84 -1.02 10.97
CA PHE A 87 1.37 -2.39 10.90
C PHE A 87 0.10 -2.42 10.04
N GLY A 88 0.19 -2.96 8.82
CA GLY A 88 -0.85 -2.83 7.81
C GLY A 88 -0.95 -4.04 6.87
N PRO A 89 -1.79 -3.96 5.82
CA PRO A 89 -2.04 -5.06 4.90
C PRO A 89 -0.74 -5.62 4.32
N VAL A 90 -0.58 -6.94 4.39
CA VAL A 90 0.64 -7.65 3.96
C VAL A 90 1.00 -7.41 2.49
N THR A 91 0.04 -7.05 1.66
CA THR A 91 0.21 -6.77 0.22
C THR A 91 0.44 -5.30 -0.11
N TYR A 92 0.39 -4.39 0.88
CA TYR A 92 0.45 -2.94 0.61
C TYR A 92 1.77 -2.50 -0.01
N ASP A 93 2.91 -2.91 0.56
CA ASP A 93 4.22 -2.55 0.02
C ASP A 93 4.51 -3.27 -1.30
N LEU A 94 4.00 -4.49 -1.46
CA LEU A 94 4.10 -5.22 -2.71
C LEU A 94 3.41 -4.46 -3.86
N VAL A 95 2.17 -4.01 -3.65
CA VAL A 95 1.46 -3.23 -4.67
C VAL A 95 2.08 -1.85 -4.87
N SER A 96 2.63 -1.26 -3.81
CA SER A 96 3.34 0.02 -3.89
C SER A 96 4.54 -0.04 -4.83
N LEU A 97 5.21 -1.18 -4.89
CA LEU A 97 6.37 -1.42 -5.75
C LEU A 97 5.95 -1.92 -7.14
N LEU A 98 5.07 -2.91 -7.23
CA LEU A 98 4.74 -3.55 -8.51
C LEU A 98 3.79 -2.70 -9.39
N ARG A 99 2.89 -1.92 -8.77
CA ARG A 99 2.06 -0.91 -9.43
C ARG A 99 2.46 0.49 -8.94
N ASP A 100 3.73 0.79 -9.08
CA ASP A 100 4.30 2.09 -8.73
C ASP A 100 3.68 3.20 -9.58
N CYS A 101 3.52 4.39 -8.99
CA CYS A 101 3.02 5.57 -9.71
C CYS A 101 4.07 6.17 -10.67
N TYR A 102 5.29 5.69 -10.65
CA TYR A 102 6.42 6.20 -11.44
C TYR A 102 6.97 5.22 -12.46
N VAL A 103 6.54 3.95 -12.42
CA VAL A 103 7.01 2.88 -13.29
C VAL A 103 5.82 2.03 -13.72
N GLU A 104 5.67 1.83 -15.01
CA GLU A 104 4.69 0.93 -15.58
C GLU A 104 5.30 -0.47 -15.76
N ASN A 105 4.63 -1.48 -15.25
CA ASN A 105 5.00 -2.88 -15.37
C ASN A 105 3.89 -3.66 -16.09
N GLU A 106 4.27 -4.70 -16.81
CA GLU A 106 3.33 -5.59 -17.52
C GLU A 106 2.49 -6.41 -16.52
N GLU A 107 1.17 -6.47 -16.72
CA GLU A 107 0.24 -7.17 -15.80
C GLU A 107 0.57 -8.66 -15.63
N ASP A 108 1.02 -9.34 -16.69
CA ASP A 108 1.45 -10.74 -16.60
C ASP A 108 2.69 -10.91 -15.72
N TRP A 109 3.60 -9.94 -15.74
CA TRP A 109 4.76 -9.94 -14.86
C TRP A 109 4.33 -9.66 -13.41
N ILE A 110 3.48 -8.66 -13.18
CA ILE A 110 2.92 -8.36 -11.85
C ILE A 110 2.26 -9.60 -11.24
N SER A 111 1.41 -10.28 -12.00
CA SER A 111 0.71 -11.49 -11.54
C SER A 111 1.68 -12.60 -11.10
N ARG A 112 2.77 -12.81 -11.86
CA ARG A 112 3.81 -13.78 -11.50
C ARG A 112 4.55 -13.38 -10.21
N GLU A 113 4.89 -12.10 -10.06
CA GLU A 113 5.59 -11.63 -8.87
C GLU A 113 4.72 -11.69 -7.61
N VAL A 114 3.41 -11.40 -7.72
CA VAL A 114 2.45 -11.56 -6.62
C VAL A 114 2.37 -13.02 -6.19
N ALA A 115 2.24 -13.95 -7.13
CA ALA A 115 2.24 -15.39 -6.82
C ALA A 115 3.57 -15.86 -6.21
N SER A 116 4.70 -15.39 -6.74
CA SER A 116 6.03 -15.66 -6.19
C SER A 116 6.18 -15.16 -4.75
N PHE A 117 5.69 -13.97 -4.46
CA PHE A 117 5.72 -13.40 -3.11
C PHE A 117 4.84 -14.21 -2.16
N GLN A 118 3.63 -14.61 -2.56
CA GLN A 118 2.77 -15.49 -1.77
C GLN A 118 3.51 -16.80 -1.41
N GLN A 119 4.17 -17.44 -2.38
CA GLN A 119 4.92 -18.67 -2.14
C GLN A 119 6.10 -18.48 -1.17
N LYS A 120 6.77 -17.33 -1.21
CA LYS A 120 7.81 -16.99 -0.24
C LYS A 120 7.25 -16.86 1.18
N LEU A 121 6.08 -16.26 1.35
CA LEU A 121 5.39 -16.15 2.65
C LEU A 121 4.99 -17.54 3.18
N ILE A 122 4.45 -18.40 2.32
CA ILE A 122 4.10 -19.80 2.67
C ILE A 122 5.35 -20.56 3.10
N SER A 123 6.44 -20.44 2.34
CA SER A 123 7.73 -21.10 2.63
C SER A 123 8.36 -20.58 3.93
N ALA A 124 8.10 -19.33 4.28
CA ALA A 124 8.50 -18.73 5.57
C ALA A 124 7.61 -19.18 6.75
N GLY A 125 6.60 -20.02 6.51
CA GLY A 125 5.73 -20.59 7.55
C GLY A 125 4.56 -19.67 7.95
N LEU A 126 4.25 -18.64 7.17
CA LEU A 126 3.17 -17.70 7.47
C LEU A 126 1.82 -18.29 7.03
N ALA A 127 1.07 -18.82 8.00
CA ALA A 127 -0.15 -19.58 7.77
C ALA A 127 -1.24 -18.79 7.02
N PHE A 128 -1.32 -17.47 7.23
CA PHE A 128 -2.29 -16.62 6.55
C PHE A 128 -2.10 -16.55 5.03
N ALA A 129 -0.89 -16.82 4.52
CA ALA A 129 -0.63 -16.82 3.10
C ALA A 129 -1.15 -18.07 2.37
N LYS A 130 -1.60 -19.10 3.12
CA LYS A 130 -2.18 -20.35 2.59
C LYS A 130 -3.66 -20.15 2.22
N VAL A 131 -3.91 -19.22 1.35
CA VAL A 131 -5.21 -18.95 0.71
C VAL A 131 -5.08 -19.24 -0.79
N GLU A 132 -6.20 -19.30 -1.51
CA GLU A 132 -6.17 -19.41 -2.97
C GLU A 132 -5.46 -18.18 -3.57
N THR A 133 -4.80 -18.36 -4.71
CA THR A 133 -4.00 -17.29 -5.35
C THR A 133 -4.90 -16.12 -5.75
N GLU A 134 -6.14 -16.39 -6.13
CA GLU A 134 -7.14 -15.38 -6.47
C GLU A 134 -7.49 -14.50 -5.25
N GLU A 135 -7.59 -15.08 -4.07
CA GLU A 135 -7.85 -14.30 -2.85
C GLU A 135 -6.63 -13.46 -2.46
N PHE A 136 -5.41 -14.00 -2.62
CA PHE A 136 -4.20 -13.23 -2.37
C PHE A 136 -4.05 -12.06 -3.37
N MET A 137 -4.38 -12.28 -4.65
CA MET A 137 -4.43 -11.24 -5.68
C MET A 137 -5.50 -10.20 -5.34
N ARG A 138 -6.67 -10.61 -4.88
CA ARG A 138 -7.73 -9.70 -4.42
C ARG A 138 -7.25 -8.79 -3.28
N TRP A 139 -6.47 -9.29 -2.33
CA TRP A 139 -5.85 -8.46 -1.29
C TRP A 139 -4.89 -7.42 -1.87
N PHE A 140 -4.10 -7.84 -2.86
CA PHE A 140 -3.19 -6.96 -3.58
C PHE A 140 -3.96 -5.85 -4.31
N ASP A 141 -5.03 -6.18 -5.03
CA ASP A 141 -5.85 -5.21 -5.77
C ASP A 141 -6.57 -4.22 -4.85
N LEU A 142 -7.15 -4.71 -3.75
CA LEU A 142 -7.84 -3.84 -2.78
C LEU A 142 -6.88 -2.85 -2.11
N ALA A 143 -5.73 -3.31 -1.66
CA ALA A 143 -4.69 -2.44 -1.11
C ALA A 143 -4.19 -1.44 -2.16
N GLY A 144 -4.05 -1.88 -3.42
CA GLY A 144 -3.67 -1.04 -4.54
C GLY A 144 -4.67 0.05 -4.85
N LEU A 145 -5.95 -0.29 -4.88
CA LEU A 145 -7.02 0.68 -5.12
C LEU A 145 -7.00 1.81 -4.08
N GLN A 146 -6.96 1.47 -2.79
CA GLN A 146 -6.90 2.46 -1.73
C GLN A 146 -5.65 3.35 -1.85
N ARG A 147 -4.48 2.74 -2.08
CA ARG A 147 -3.22 3.46 -2.25
C ARG A 147 -3.24 4.40 -3.46
N HIS A 148 -3.73 3.96 -4.61
CA HIS A 148 -3.78 4.77 -5.82
C HIS A 148 -4.75 5.95 -5.67
N LEU A 149 -5.91 5.77 -5.04
CA LEU A 149 -6.81 6.88 -4.72
C LEU A 149 -6.11 7.93 -3.86
N LYS A 150 -5.42 7.51 -2.79
CA LYS A 150 -4.57 8.41 -1.98
C LYS A 150 -3.55 9.15 -2.84
N CYS A 151 -2.80 8.44 -3.71
CA CYS A 151 -1.76 9.04 -4.55
C CYS A 151 -2.34 10.07 -5.52
N ILE A 152 -3.47 9.78 -6.16
CA ILE A 152 -4.18 10.71 -7.06
C ILE A 152 -4.58 11.98 -6.28
N GLY A 153 -5.11 11.83 -5.09
CA GLY A 153 -5.45 12.97 -4.22
C GLY A 153 -4.22 13.81 -3.85
N ILE A 154 -3.11 13.16 -3.49
CA ILE A 154 -1.84 13.85 -3.18
C ILE A 154 -1.31 14.59 -4.40
N PHE A 155 -1.30 13.98 -5.59
CA PHE A 155 -0.80 14.61 -6.81
C PHE A 155 -1.66 15.81 -7.22
N ASN A 156 -2.99 15.71 -7.12
CA ASN A 156 -3.87 16.86 -7.33
C ASN A 156 -3.62 17.98 -6.33
N ARG A 157 -3.43 17.66 -5.05
CA ARG A 157 -3.06 18.64 -4.02
C ARG A 157 -1.76 19.35 -4.37
N LEU A 158 -0.71 18.61 -4.76
CA LEU A 158 0.59 19.18 -5.15
C LEU A 158 0.45 20.08 -6.37
N LYS A 159 -0.36 19.69 -7.35
CA LYS A 159 -0.62 20.49 -8.56
C LYS A 159 -1.36 21.79 -8.22
N ILE A 160 -2.46 21.71 -7.47
CA ILE A 160 -3.38 22.84 -7.25
C ILE A 160 -2.84 23.77 -6.15
N ARG A 161 -2.44 23.22 -5.00
CA ARG A 161 -2.02 24.01 -3.84
C ARG A 161 -0.56 24.45 -3.94
N ASP A 162 0.33 23.55 -4.34
CA ASP A 162 1.78 23.75 -4.26
C ASP A 162 2.39 24.15 -5.62
N ASN A 163 1.54 24.27 -6.67
CA ASN A 163 1.92 24.62 -8.05
C ASN A 163 3.07 23.77 -8.62
N LYS A 164 2.99 22.44 -8.36
CA LYS A 164 3.97 21.44 -8.80
C LYS A 164 3.30 20.44 -9.77
N PRO A 165 3.11 20.80 -11.07
CA PRO A 165 2.41 19.96 -12.03
C PRO A 165 3.17 18.69 -12.43
N ASP A 166 4.49 18.65 -12.26
CA ASP A 166 5.38 17.59 -12.77
C ASP A 166 5.13 16.20 -12.18
N TYR A 167 4.38 16.11 -11.08
CA TYR A 167 4.00 14.84 -10.46
C TYR A 167 2.85 14.10 -11.17
N MET A 168 2.25 14.71 -12.21
CA MET A 168 1.14 14.13 -12.98
C MET A 168 1.51 13.78 -14.44
N ASN A 169 2.81 13.89 -14.79
CA ASN A 169 3.33 13.59 -16.14
C ASN A 169 4.12 12.29 -16.11
#